data_a7dccad65549c7ffda525359ce811898
#
_entry.id   a7dccad65549c7ffda525359ce811898
#
_cell.length_a   1.000
_cell.length_b   1.000
_cell.length_c   1.000
_cell.angle_alpha   90.00
_cell.angle_beta   90.00
_cell.angle_gamma   90.00
#
_symmetry.space_group_name_H-M   'P 1'
#
loop_
_entity.id
_entity.type
_entity.pdbx_description
1 polymer ?
#
loop_
_entity_poly.entity_id
_entity_poly.type
_entity_poly.pdbx_seq_one_letter_code
_entity_poly.pdbx_strand_id
1 'polypeptide(L)'
;MKLSLNTATVRKQWNLAQMIDGCARHEIQGISPWRDQVAQMGLSQAKKSIREQNLTVTGLCRGGFFTAKDWKDDNLRAVEEAHELQAQCLVLVVGGLIPGSKDISLSRRKIRDGIAEILPVARKAGVPLAIEPLHPMQAAERACINTLEQALDICDELGDGIGVACDVYHVWWDPKLQQQIKRAGKKRLLAYHICDWLVPTRDLVSDRGMMGDGVIDLPLIRSWVEGAGYSGFHEVEIFSELDWWKKDPDEVLRVCKERHNTCC
;
A
#
# COMPACT_ATOMS: atom_id res chain seq x y z
N MET A 1 17.33 5.66 1.82
CA MET A 1 15.97 5.97 2.29
C MET A 1 15.62 5.15 3.53
N LYS A 2 14.52 5.51 4.21
CA LYS A 2 14.06 4.83 5.43
C LYS A 2 13.23 3.60 5.07
N LEU A 3 13.30 2.57 5.88
CA LEU A 3 12.55 1.34 5.73
C LEU A 3 11.25 1.39 6.55
N SER A 4 10.15 0.91 5.98
CA SER A 4 8.88 0.67 6.66
C SER A 4 8.46 -0.79 6.51
N LEU A 5 7.81 -1.31 7.54
CA LEU A 5 7.17 -2.62 7.52
C LEU A 5 5.67 -2.46 7.29
N ASN A 6 5.17 -2.96 6.16
CA ASN A 6 3.74 -3.24 6.04
C ASN A 6 3.42 -4.49 6.88
N THR A 7 2.45 -4.36 7.77
CA THR A 7 2.15 -5.42 8.74
C THR A 7 1.58 -6.70 8.11
N ALA A 8 1.23 -6.67 6.81
CA ALA A 8 0.93 -7.87 6.04
C ALA A 8 2.11 -8.86 5.99
N THR A 9 3.35 -8.34 6.02
CA THR A 9 4.58 -9.13 5.84
C THR A 9 4.77 -10.22 6.88
N VAL A 10 4.33 -9.99 8.12
CA VAL A 10 4.43 -10.96 9.23
C VAL A 10 3.09 -11.21 9.95
N ARG A 11 1.98 -10.97 9.26
CA ARG A 11 0.62 -11.04 9.85
C ARG A 11 0.18 -12.42 10.32
N LYS A 12 0.82 -13.48 9.88
CA LYS A 12 0.52 -14.85 10.30
C LYS A 12 1.29 -15.26 11.54
N GLN A 13 2.41 -14.62 11.80
CA GLN A 13 3.31 -14.95 12.92
C GLN A 13 3.06 -14.07 14.14
N TRP A 14 2.81 -12.75 13.92
CA TRP A 14 2.69 -11.75 14.97
C TRP A 14 1.34 -11.00 14.94
N ASN A 15 0.88 -10.58 16.10
CA ASN A 15 -0.15 -9.54 16.23
C ASN A 15 0.47 -8.15 16.13
N LEU A 16 -0.35 -7.09 16.04
CA LEU A 16 0.12 -5.74 15.82
C LEU A 16 1.08 -5.25 16.93
N ALA A 17 0.84 -5.61 18.20
CA ALA A 17 1.74 -5.23 19.30
C ALA A 17 3.15 -5.82 19.14
N GLN A 18 3.22 -7.11 18.74
CA GLN A 18 4.49 -7.78 18.47
C GLN A 18 5.21 -7.20 17.25
N MET A 19 4.47 -6.77 16.21
CA MET A 19 5.03 -6.11 15.03
C MET A 19 5.63 -4.73 15.38
N ILE A 20 4.92 -3.94 16.20
CA ILE A 20 5.41 -2.65 16.68
C ILE A 20 6.72 -2.82 17.46
N ASP A 21 6.76 -3.77 18.39
CA ASP A 21 7.95 -4.10 19.15
C ASP A 21 9.08 -4.64 18.25
N GLY A 22 8.75 -5.53 17.30
CA GLY A 22 9.69 -6.05 16.31
C GLY A 22 10.33 -4.94 15.46
N CYS A 23 9.54 -3.97 14.97
CA CYS A 23 10.09 -2.82 14.24
C CYS A 23 11.10 -2.05 15.09
N ALA A 24 10.80 -1.80 16.37
CA ALA A 24 11.70 -1.10 17.27
C ALA A 24 13.00 -1.89 17.52
N ARG A 25 12.90 -3.19 17.82
CA ARG A 25 14.09 -4.06 18.03
C ARG A 25 14.98 -4.14 16.79
N HIS A 26 14.39 -4.16 15.60
CA HIS A 26 15.12 -4.20 14.33
C HIS A 26 15.45 -2.82 13.75
N GLU A 27 15.20 -1.73 14.48
CA GLU A 27 15.47 -0.34 14.06
C GLU A 27 14.81 0.02 12.72
N ILE A 28 13.63 -0.55 12.45
CA ILE A 28 12.77 -0.19 11.31
C ILE A 28 11.97 1.04 11.74
N GLN A 29 12.08 2.15 11.00
CA GLN A 29 11.56 3.45 11.45
C GLN A 29 10.10 3.67 11.06
N GLY A 30 9.57 2.92 10.09
CA GLY A 30 8.19 3.05 9.61
C GLY A 30 7.38 1.79 9.82
N ILE A 31 6.07 1.97 9.96
CA ILE A 31 5.10 0.88 10.01
C ILE A 31 3.85 1.27 9.23
N SER A 32 3.29 0.34 8.47
CA SER A 32 2.01 0.49 7.77
C SER A 32 1.05 -0.58 8.27
N PRO A 33 0.22 -0.25 9.28
CA PRO A 33 -0.70 -1.22 9.86
C PRO A 33 -1.90 -1.47 8.94
N TRP A 34 -2.49 -2.67 9.09
CA TRP A 34 -3.77 -3.00 8.49
C TRP A 34 -4.92 -2.72 9.47
N ARG A 35 -6.04 -2.20 8.96
CA ARG A 35 -7.20 -1.78 9.77
C ARG A 35 -7.81 -2.90 10.60
N ASP A 36 -7.83 -4.14 10.09
CA ASP A 36 -8.27 -5.30 10.85
C ASP A 36 -7.40 -5.58 12.08
N GLN A 37 -6.09 -5.41 11.96
CA GLN A 37 -5.15 -5.56 13.07
C GLN A 37 -5.23 -4.39 14.07
N VAL A 38 -5.46 -3.17 13.56
CA VAL A 38 -5.73 -1.99 14.40
C VAL A 38 -7.02 -2.19 15.19
N ALA A 39 -8.08 -2.68 14.55
CA ALA A 39 -9.36 -2.96 15.21
C ALA A 39 -9.22 -4.04 16.31
N GLN A 40 -8.43 -5.09 16.07
CA GLN A 40 -8.16 -6.13 17.06
C GLN A 40 -7.41 -5.61 18.28
N MET A 41 -6.44 -4.72 18.09
CA MET A 41 -5.66 -4.12 19.18
C MET A 41 -6.42 -2.99 19.88
N GLY A 42 -7.31 -2.33 19.17
CA GLY A 42 -7.95 -1.08 19.54
C GLY A 42 -7.17 0.16 19.10
N LEU A 43 -7.86 1.09 18.40
CA LEU A 43 -7.22 2.26 17.76
C LEU A 43 -6.38 3.10 18.74
N SER A 44 -6.92 3.40 19.92
CA SER A 44 -6.21 4.18 20.94
C SER A 44 -4.95 3.49 21.44
N GLN A 45 -5.01 2.16 21.62
CA GLN A 45 -3.85 1.39 22.07
C GLN A 45 -2.79 1.29 20.96
N ALA A 46 -3.19 1.07 19.71
CA ALA A 46 -2.29 1.05 18.55
C ALA A 46 -1.55 2.39 18.42
N LYS A 47 -2.30 3.53 18.45
CA LYS A 47 -1.75 4.88 18.42
C LYS A 47 -0.71 5.09 19.53
N LYS A 48 -1.04 4.70 20.76
CA LYS A 48 -0.15 4.84 21.92
C LYS A 48 1.13 4.04 21.72
N SER A 49 1.03 2.75 21.41
CA SER A 49 2.19 1.85 21.27
C SER A 49 3.10 2.26 20.12
N ILE A 50 2.55 2.65 18.96
CA ILE A 50 3.34 3.12 17.81
C ILE A 50 4.14 4.38 18.20
N ARG A 51 3.50 5.33 18.91
CA ARG A 51 4.16 6.56 19.36
C ARG A 51 5.25 6.30 20.41
N GLU A 52 5.01 5.40 21.36
CA GLU A 52 5.98 5.03 22.39
C GLU A 52 7.26 4.42 21.80
N GLN A 53 7.15 3.73 20.66
CA GLN A 53 8.28 3.18 19.92
C GLN A 53 8.87 4.15 18.87
N ASN A 54 8.39 5.40 18.81
CA ASN A 54 8.83 6.42 17.86
C ASN A 54 8.72 5.98 16.39
N LEU A 55 7.75 5.14 16.03
CA LEU A 55 7.51 4.71 14.67
C LEU A 55 6.68 5.74 13.89
N THR A 56 7.01 5.92 12.62
CA THR A 56 6.19 6.69 11.68
C THR A 56 5.15 5.76 11.04
N VAL A 57 3.87 6.14 11.06
CA VAL A 57 2.84 5.43 10.29
C VAL A 57 2.91 5.89 8.84
N THR A 58 3.48 5.04 7.95
CA THR A 58 3.76 5.38 6.55
C THR A 58 2.52 5.31 5.67
N GLY A 59 1.60 4.43 6.00
CA GLY A 59 0.30 4.27 5.37
C GLY A 59 -0.65 3.56 6.31
N LEU A 60 -1.96 3.66 6.06
CA LEU A 60 -2.96 2.79 6.67
C LEU A 60 -3.58 1.93 5.56
N CYS A 61 -3.48 0.63 5.69
CA CYS A 61 -4.10 -0.33 4.79
C CYS A 61 -5.40 -0.85 5.41
N ARG A 62 -6.53 -0.77 4.75
CA ARG A 62 -6.81 -0.05 3.52
C ARG A 62 -8.22 0.55 3.54
N GLY A 63 -8.41 1.62 2.81
CA GLY A 63 -9.72 2.06 2.35
C GLY A 63 -10.03 1.51 0.94
N GLY A 64 -11.07 2.03 0.30
CA GLY A 64 -11.44 1.69 -1.07
C GLY A 64 -12.70 0.86 -1.19
N PHE A 65 -12.69 -0.15 -2.06
CA PHE A 65 -13.83 -1.02 -2.38
C PHE A 65 -15.12 -0.26 -2.72
N PHE A 66 -14.99 0.84 -3.50
CA PHE A 66 -16.09 1.74 -3.87
C PHE A 66 -17.24 1.05 -4.64
N THR A 67 -17.04 -0.16 -5.10
CA THR A 67 -18.08 -0.99 -5.73
C THR A 67 -18.89 -1.83 -4.74
N ALA A 68 -18.46 -1.92 -3.46
CA ALA A 68 -19.20 -2.59 -2.39
C ALA A 68 -20.44 -1.79 -1.95
N LYS A 69 -21.33 -2.44 -1.19
CA LYS A 69 -22.60 -1.81 -0.76
C LYS A 69 -22.40 -0.74 0.32
N ASP A 70 -21.52 -0.99 1.26
CA ASP A 70 -21.24 -0.20 2.47
C ASP A 70 -19.95 0.64 2.36
N TRP A 71 -19.48 0.85 1.14
CA TRP A 71 -18.19 1.49 0.86
C TRP A 71 -18.03 2.87 1.53
N LYS A 72 -19.11 3.66 1.60
CA LYS A 72 -19.04 5.03 2.07
C LYS A 72 -18.70 5.13 3.56
N ASP A 73 -19.49 4.44 4.39
CA ASP A 73 -19.30 4.46 5.84
C ASP A 73 -17.96 3.81 6.23
N ASP A 74 -17.55 2.77 5.52
CA ASP A 74 -16.25 2.13 5.75
C ASP A 74 -15.09 3.08 5.42
N ASN A 75 -15.16 3.80 4.31
CA ASN A 75 -14.11 4.76 3.93
C ASN A 75 -14.08 5.99 4.85
N LEU A 76 -15.22 6.50 5.30
CA LEU A 76 -15.25 7.59 6.29
C LEU A 76 -14.56 7.18 7.59
N ARG A 77 -14.83 5.95 8.10
CA ARG A 77 -14.10 5.39 9.24
C ARG A 77 -12.60 5.21 8.95
N ALA A 78 -12.24 4.75 7.75
CA ALA A 78 -10.84 4.61 7.38
C ALA A 78 -10.07 5.95 7.38
N VAL A 79 -10.72 7.04 6.96
CA VAL A 79 -10.16 8.40 7.05
C VAL A 79 -9.96 8.82 8.51
N GLU A 80 -10.94 8.56 9.38
CA GLU A 80 -10.83 8.86 10.82
C GLU A 80 -9.69 8.07 11.47
N GLU A 81 -9.61 6.75 11.21
CA GLU A 81 -8.54 5.88 11.71
C GLU A 81 -7.16 6.35 11.23
N ALA A 82 -7.03 6.74 9.96
CA ALA A 82 -5.78 7.26 9.39
C ALA A 82 -5.38 8.60 10.03
N HIS A 83 -6.35 9.49 10.26
CA HIS A 83 -6.13 10.75 10.97
C HIS A 83 -5.63 10.51 12.40
N GLU A 84 -6.31 9.66 13.16
CA GLU A 84 -5.95 9.35 14.55
C GLU A 84 -4.56 8.71 14.66
N LEU A 85 -4.19 7.85 13.72
CA LEU A 85 -2.86 7.23 13.65
C LEU A 85 -1.80 8.18 13.09
N GLN A 86 -2.17 9.35 12.60
CA GLN A 86 -1.27 10.29 11.90
C GLN A 86 -0.58 9.62 10.70
N ALA A 87 -1.30 8.77 9.98
CA ALA A 87 -0.79 8.08 8.81
C ALA A 87 -0.45 9.08 7.69
N GLN A 88 0.68 8.88 7.02
CA GLN A 88 1.11 9.74 5.91
C GLN A 88 0.15 9.67 4.71
N CYS A 89 -0.54 8.53 4.55
CA CYS A 89 -1.63 8.38 3.59
C CYS A 89 -2.59 7.25 3.99
N LEU A 90 -3.79 7.26 3.43
CA LEU A 90 -4.71 6.12 3.40
C LEU A 90 -4.58 5.43 2.04
N VAL A 91 -4.12 4.18 2.02
CA VAL A 91 -4.00 3.37 0.80
C VAL A 91 -5.38 2.88 0.37
N LEU A 92 -5.71 3.08 -0.91
CA LEU A 92 -7.00 2.72 -1.49
C LEU A 92 -6.88 1.55 -2.46
N VAL A 93 -7.39 0.38 -2.07
CA VAL A 93 -7.71 -0.72 -2.98
C VAL A 93 -9.14 -0.51 -3.48
N VAL A 94 -9.27 -0.01 -4.69
CA VAL A 94 -10.46 0.73 -5.14
C VAL A 94 -11.71 -0.11 -5.41
N GLY A 95 -11.60 -1.42 -5.54
CA GLY A 95 -12.72 -2.32 -5.84
C GLY A 95 -12.72 -2.81 -7.30
N GLY A 96 -13.21 -4.03 -7.49
CA GLY A 96 -13.38 -4.67 -8.79
C GLY A 96 -14.67 -4.25 -9.50
N LEU A 97 -15.24 -5.15 -10.29
CA LEU A 97 -16.51 -4.92 -10.98
C LEU A 97 -17.66 -4.69 -9.98
N ILE A 98 -18.59 -3.84 -10.34
CA ILE A 98 -19.85 -3.71 -9.60
C ILE A 98 -20.53 -5.08 -9.60
N PRO A 99 -21.02 -5.58 -8.45
CA PRO A 99 -21.69 -6.88 -8.37
C PRO A 99 -22.80 -7.04 -9.43
N GLY A 100 -22.72 -8.11 -10.21
CA GLY A 100 -23.65 -8.40 -11.30
C GLY A 100 -23.41 -7.63 -12.60
N SER A 101 -22.44 -6.71 -12.66
CA SER A 101 -22.08 -5.98 -13.88
C SER A 101 -20.90 -6.62 -14.61
N LYS A 102 -20.90 -6.53 -15.94
CA LYS A 102 -19.75 -6.84 -16.81
C LYS A 102 -19.09 -5.56 -17.37
N ASP A 103 -19.60 -4.39 -17.01
CA ASP A 103 -19.11 -3.09 -17.50
C ASP A 103 -18.01 -2.55 -16.59
N ILE A 104 -16.78 -2.77 -17.01
CA ILE A 104 -15.60 -2.25 -16.29
C ILE A 104 -15.53 -0.72 -16.34
N SER A 105 -16.02 -0.10 -17.42
CA SER A 105 -16.01 1.36 -17.55
C SER A 105 -16.98 2.00 -16.57
N LEU A 106 -18.15 1.39 -16.36
CA LEU A 106 -19.10 1.80 -15.34
C LEU A 106 -18.49 1.66 -13.93
N SER A 107 -17.79 0.55 -13.67
CA SER A 107 -17.13 0.31 -12.39
C SER A 107 -16.03 1.37 -12.11
N ARG A 108 -15.23 1.72 -13.12
CA ARG A 108 -14.22 2.79 -13.02
C ARG A 108 -14.84 4.16 -12.74
N ARG A 109 -15.96 4.50 -13.39
CA ARG A 109 -16.70 5.75 -13.10
C ARG A 109 -17.20 5.76 -11.64
N LYS A 110 -17.81 4.66 -11.18
CA LYS A 110 -18.28 4.55 -9.79
C LYS A 110 -17.14 4.71 -8.78
N ILE A 111 -15.98 4.12 -9.07
CA ILE A 111 -14.77 4.28 -8.23
C ILE A 111 -14.34 5.75 -8.18
N ARG A 112 -14.20 6.42 -9.33
CA ARG A 112 -13.84 7.83 -9.41
C ARG A 112 -14.83 8.71 -8.64
N ASP A 113 -16.13 8.49 -8.80
CA ASP A 113 -17.19 9.22 -8.11
C ASP A 113 -17.14 8.99 -6.58
N GLY A 114 -16.90 7.74 -6.15
CA GLY A 114 -16.75 7.41 -4.74
C GLY A 114 -15.52 8.08 -4.10
N ILE A 115 -14.38 8.11 -4.81
CA ILE A 115 -13.20 8.84 -4.35
C ILE A 115 -13.52 10.34 -4.25
N ALA A 116 -14.16 10.93 -5.26
CA ALA A 116 -14.56 12.34 -5.27
C ALA A 116 -15.46 12.69 -4.07
N GLU A 117 -16.32 11.75 -3.64
CA GLU A 117 -17.24 11.96 -2.52
C GLU A 117 -16.53 11.96 -1.15
N ILE A 118 -15.51 11.12 -0.94
CA ILE A 118 -14.78 11.08 0.34
C ILE A 118 -13.62 12.08 0.42
N LEU A 119 -13.09 12.53 -0.71
CA LEU A 119 -11.90 13.39 -0.78
C LEU A 119 -12.03 14.70 0.02
N PRO A 120 -13.17 15.42 0.04
CA PRO A 120 -13.32 16.60 0.88
C PRO A 120 -13.18 16.32 2.38
N VAL A 121 -13.66 15.16 2.85
CA VAL A 121 -13.53 14.73 4.25
C VAL A 121 -12.07 14.40 4.56
N ALA A 122 -11.42 13.66 3.68
CA ALA A 122 -9.99 13.32 3.81
C ALA A 122 -9.10 14.57 3.84
N ARG A 123 -9.38 15.55 2.97
CA ARG A 123 -8.68 16.85 2.96
C ARG A 123 -8.85 17.60 4.28
N LYS A 124 -10.09 17.67 4.80
CA LYS A 124 -10.39 18.32 6.10
C LYS A 124 -9.66 17.63 7.25
N ALA A 125 -9.54 16.31 7.20
CA ALA A 125 -8.83 15.52 8.19
C ALA A 125 -7.29 15.57 8.00
N GLY A 126 -6.78 16.15 6.90
CA GLY A 126 -5.35 16.16 6.59
C GLY A 126 -4.80 14.78 6.20
N VAL A 127 -5.64 13.89 5.68
CA VAL A 127 -5.28 12.52 5.26
C VAL A 127 -5.20 12.44 3.74
N PRO A 128 -4.00 12.36 3.15
CA PRO A 128 -3.85 12.12 1.71
C PRO A 128 -4.39 10.74 1.32
N LEU A 129 -5.11 10.65 0.19
CA LEU A 129 -5.60 9.40 -0.36
C LEU A 129 -4.63 8.86 -1.40
N ALA A 130 -4.12 7.65 -1.23
CA ALA A 130 -3.18 7.00 -2.15
C ALA A 130 -3.88 5.88 -2.92
N ILE A 131 -4.23 6.13 -4.21
CA ILE A 131 -4.77 5.07 -5.07
C ILE A 131 -3.67 4.05 -5.34
N GLU A 132 -3.92 2.79 -5.05
CA GLU A 132 -3.05 1.68 -5.39
C GLU A 132 -3.62 0.94 -6.60
N PRO A 133 -3.00 1.09 -7.79
CA PRO A 133 -3.34 0.24 -8.93
C PRO A 133 -2.94 -1.19 -8.64
N LEU A 134 -3.85 -2.15 -8.82
CA LEU A 134 -3.51 -3.56 -8.67
C LEU A 134 -3.21 -4.22 -10.02
N HIS A 135 -2.41 -5.27 -10.00
CA HIS A 135 -2.09 -6.07 -11.18
C HIS A 135 -3.37 -6.42 -11.98
N PRO A 136 -3.37 -6.38 -13.31
CA PRO A 136 -4.56 -6.61 -14.15
C PRO A 136 -5.33 -7.91 -13.86
N MET A 137 -4.66 -8.92 -13.33
CA MET A 137 -5.33 -10.17 -12.92
C MET A 137 -6.31 -10.00 -11.77
N GLN A 138 -6.25 -8.86 -11.05
CA GLN A 138 -7.17 -8.50 -9.97
C GLN A 138 -8.34 -7.60 -10.43
N ALA A 139 -8.43 -7.31 -11.75
CA ALA A 139 -9.35 -6.28 -12.26
C ALA A 139 -10.82 -6.57 -11.97
N ALA A 140 -11.22 -7.83 -11.99
CA ALA A 140 -12.62 -8.21 -11.77
C ALA A 140 -13.02 -8.15 -10.27
N GLU A 141 -12.12 -8.50 -9.37
CA GLU A 141 -12.48 -8.78 -7.96
C GLU A 141 -12.00 -7.70 -6.98
N ARG A 142 -10.82 -7.12 -7.20
CA ARG A 142 -10.18 -6.28 -6.20
C ARG A 142 -9.96 -4.83 -6.65
N ALA A 143 -9.55 -4.59 -7.90
CA ALA A 143 -9.34 -3.23 -8.38
C ALA A 143 -9.48 -3.13 -9.90
N CYS A 144 -10.39 -2.30 -10.39
CA CYS A 144 -10.53 -1.96 -11.81
C CYS A 144 -9.50 -0.92 -12.30
N ILE A 145 -8.72 -0.32 -11.41
CA ILE A 145 -7.60 0.57 -11.73
C ILE A 145 -6.33 -0.26 -11.67
N ASN A 146 -5.64 -0.42 -12.81
CA ASN A 146 -4.59 -1.43 -12.98
C ASN A 146 -3.25 -0.86 -13.44
N THR A 147 -3.16 0.43 -13.72
CA THR A 147 -1.93 1.13 -14.10
C THR A 147 -1.80 2.44 -13.33
N LEU A 148 -0.55 2.91 -13.14
CA LEU A 148 -0.33 4.26 -12.59
C LEU A 148 -0.96 5.35 -13.46
N GLU A 149 -1.00 5.16 -14.80
CA GLU A 149 -1.67 6.10 -15.72
C GLU A 149 -3.14 6.31 -15.33
N GLN A 150 -3.90 5.21 -15.17
CA GLN A 150 -5.31 5.28 -14.77
C GLN A 150 -5.53 5.92 -13.40
N ALA A 151 -4.66 5.64 -12.44
CA ALA A 151 -4.74 6.25 -11.11
C ALA A 151 -4.41 7.75 -11.15
N LEU A 152 -3.40 8.13 -11.93
CA LEU A 152 -3.00 9.54 -12.09
C LEU A 152 -4.02 10.36 -12.87
N ASP A 153 -4.73 9.77 -13.83
CA ASP A 153 -5.85 10.44 -14.53
C ASP A 153 -6.94 10.86 -13.53
N ILE A 154 -7.29 9.99 -12.58
CA ILE A 154 -8.21 10.32 -11.49
C ILE A 154 -7.62 11.43 -10.59
N CYS A 155 -6.34 11.33 -10.25
CA CYS A 155 -5.67 12.35 -9.44
C CYS A 155 -5.68 13.73 -10.10
N ASP A 156 -5.44 13.79 -11.41
CA ASP A 156 -5.41 15.05 -12.16
C ASP A 156 -6.81 15.67 -12.28
N GLU A 157 -7.85 14.82 -12.43
CA GLU A 157 -9.25 15.28 -12.42
C GLU A 157 -9.68 15.82 -11.05
N LEU A 158 -9.32 15.15 -9.97
CA LEU A 158 -9.81 15.47 -8.63
C LEU A 158 -8.95 16.51 -7.87
N GLY A 159 -7.73 16.77 -8.31
CA GLY A 159 -6.86 17.84 -7.77
C GLY A 159 -6.03 17.42 -6.55
N ASP A 160 -5.93 18.26 -5.54
CA ASP A 160 -5.03 18.07 -4.40
C ASP A 160 -5.57 17.07 -3.34
N GLY A 161 -4.68 16.57 -2.48
CA GLY A 161 -5.02 15.64 -1.39
C GLY A 161 -5.18 14.19 -1.83
N ILE A 162 -4.82 13.87 -3.08
CA ILE A 162 -4.86 12.53 -3.65
C ILE A 162 -3.59 12.27 -4.46
N GLY A 163 -3.12 11.04 -4.45
CA GLY A 163 -1.95 10.57 -5.20
C GLY A 163 -1.99 9.06 -5.37
N VAL A 164 -0.85 8.45 -5.52
CA VAL A 164 -0.71 7.03 -5.81
C VAL A 164 0.20 6.31 -4.79
N ALA A 165 -0.12 5.08 -4.48
CA ALA A 165 0.79 4.10 -3.92
C ALA A 165 1.39 3.30 -5.08
N CYS A 166 2.71 3.39 -5.26
CA CYS A 166 3.43 2.63 -6.27
C CYS A 166 3.90 1.32 -5.65
N ASP A 167 3.10 0.26 -5.75
CA ASP A 167 3.50 -1.09 -5.36
C ASP A 167 4.13 -1.81 -6.56
N VAL A 168 5.42 -2.14 -6.45
CA VAL A 168 6.16 -2.81 -7.52
C VAL A 168 5.51 -4.12 -7.95
N TYR A 169 4.92 -4.88 -7.02
CA TYR A 169 4.23 -6.13 -7.32
C TYR A 169 3.12 -5.98 -8.35
N HIS A 170 2.46 -4.86 -8.32
CA HIS A 170 1.29 -4.60 -9.15
C HIS A 170 1.62 -3.91 -10.48
N VAL A 171 2.76 -3.20 -10.57
CA VAL A 171 3.04 -2.32 -11.71
C VAL A 171 4.35 -2.60 -12.46
N TRP A 172 5.22 -3.52 -11.99
CA TRP A 172 6.53 -3.80 -12.58
C TRP A 172 6.49 -4.15 -14.08
N TRP A 173 5.41 -4.75 -14.53
CA TRP A 173 5.19 -5.22 -15.90
C TRP A 173 4.77 -4.10 -16.87
N ASP A 174 4.34 -2.92 -16.37
CA ASP A 174 3.78 -1.84 -17.19
C ASP A 174 4.89 -1.14 -17.99
N PRO A 175 4.88 -1.18 -19.35
CA PRO A 175 5.90 -0.52 -20.17
C PRO A 175 5.90 1.00 -20.03
N LYS A 176 4.85 1.60 -19.48
CA LYS A 176 4.77 3.04 -19.19
C LYS A 176 5.19 3.42 -17.78
N LEU A 177 5.60 2.46 -16.94
CA LEU A 177 5.85 2.67 -15.51
C LEU A 177 6.79 3.86 -15.25
N GLN A 178 7.96 3.90 -15.91
CA GLN A 178 8.93 4.99 -15.78
C GLN A 178 8.31 6.37 -16.09
N GLN A 179 7.57 6.46 -17.20
CA GLN A 179 6.90 7.69 -17.61
C GLN A 179 5.88 8.16 -16.58
N GLN A 180 5.09 7.22 -16.03
CA GLN A 180 4.04 7.54 -15.07
C GLN A 180 4.61 7.88 -13.68
N ILE A 181 5.70 7.24 -13.26
CA ILE A 181 6.45 7.63 -12.05
C ILE A 181 6.95 9.07 -12.18
N LYS A 182 7.55 9.42 -13.34
CA LYS A 182 7.99 10.80 -13.63
C LYS A 182 6.82 11.79 -13.62
N ARG A 183 5.65 11.42 -14.20
CA ARG A 183 4.42 12.24 -14.19
C ARG A 183 3.91 12.45 -12.75
N ALA A 184 3.91 11.43 -11.93
CA ALA A 184 3.49 11.50 -10.53
C ALA A 184 4.34 12.50 -9.73
N GLY A 185 5.65 12.44 -9.92
CA GLY A 185 6.61 13.31 -9.23
C GLY A 185 6.45 13.26 -7.71
N LYS A 186 7.17 14.12 -7.01
CA LYS A 186 7.09 14.23 -5.55
C LYS A 186 5.67 14.48 -5.01
N LYS A 187 4.83 15.17 -5.78
CA LYS A 187 3.49 15.61 -5.33
C LYS A 187 2.51 14.44 -5.23
N ARG A 188 2.60 13.47 -6.15
CA ARG A 188 1.61 12.38 -6.28
C ARG A 188 2.12 11.03 -5.80
N LEU A 189 3.44 10.80 -5.71
CA LEU A 189 3.99 9.60 -5.09
C LEU A 189 3.83 9.70 -3.57
N LEU A 190 2.80 9.08 -3.02
CA LEU A 190 2.49 9.11 -1.59
C LEU A 190 3.06 7.91 -0.83
N ALA A 191 3.15 6.75 -1.48
CA ALA A 191 3.73 5.54 -0.94
C ALA A 191 4.51 4.76 -2.02
N TYR A 192 5.52 4.02 -1.60
CA TYR A 192 6.30 3.12 -2.45
C TYR A 192 6.48 1.79 -1.75
N HIS A 193 5.79 0.75 -2.27
CA HIS A 193 5.79 -0.61 -1.71
C HIS A 193 6.75 -1.49 -2.50
N ILE A 194 7.55 -2.28 -1.80
CA ILE A 194 8.58 -3.15 -2.36
C ILE A 194 8.42 -4.61 -1.91
N CYS A 195 8.57 -5.50 -2.84
CA CYS A 195 8.67 -6.96 -2.70
C CYS A 195 9.17 -7.52 -4.01
N ASP A 196 9.01 -8.81 -4.28
CA ASP A 196 9.38 -9.39 -5.55
C ASP A 196 8.28 -10.27 -6.15
N TRP A 197 8.37 -10.50 -7.47
CA TRP A 197 7.46 -11.36 -8.23
C TRP A 197 8.15 -12.69 -8.54
N LEU A 198 7.62 -13.77 -7.95
CA LEU A 198 8.18 -15.11 -8.12
C LEU A 198 7.77 -15.75 -9.45
N VAL A 199 8.69 -16.48 -10.06
CA VAL A 199 8.44 -17.30 -11.25
C VAL A 199 8.92 -18.74 -11.00
N PRO A 200 8.04 -19.75 -11.11
CA PRO A 200 6.62 -19.65 -11.45
C PRO A 200 5.80 -19.02 -10.32
N THR A 201 4.75 -18.25 -10.68
CA THR A 201 3.79 -17.70 -9.72
C THR A 201 2.79 -18.79 -9.34
N ARG A 202 2.69 -19.11 -8.05
CA ARG A 202 1.84 -20.19 -7.53
C ARG A 202 0.48 -19.68 -7.08
N ASP A 203 0.43 -18.43 -6.60
CA ASP A 203 -0.80 -17.73 -6.21
C ASP A 203 -0.66 -16.22 -6.47
N LEU A 204 -1.72 -15.59 -6.99
CA LEU A 204 -1.67 -14.19 -7.42
C LEU A 204 -1.76 -13.17 -6.26
N VAL A 205 -2.13 -13.61 -5.07
CA VAL A 205 -2.32 -12.74 -3.91
C VAL A 205 -1.25 -12.99 -2.85
N SER A 206 -0.95 -14.26 -2.60
CA SER A 206 -0.17 -14.71 -1.45
C SER A 206 1.14 -15.41 -1.82
N ASP A 207 1.72 -15.07 -2.97
CA ASP A 207 3.00 -15.64 -3.42
C ASP A 207 4.03 -14.55 -3.77
N ARG A 208 4.08 -13.49 -2.96
CA ARG A 208 5.11 -12.47 -3.11
C ARG A 208 6.45 -12.98 -2.57
N GLY A 209 7.54 -12.66 -3.26
CA GLY A 209 8.92 -12.88 -2.83
C GLY A 209 9.46 -11.73 -1.97
N MET A 210 10.48 -12.01 -1.19
CA MET A 210 11.35 -10.99 -0.60
C MET A 210 12.15 -10.32 -1.73
N MET A 211 12.53 -9.06 -1.54
CA MET A 211 13.36 -8.33 -2.52
C MET A 211 14.56 -9.16 -2.93
N GLY A 212 14.72 -9.42 -4.23
CA GLY A 212 15.78 -10.24 -4.82
C GLY A 212 15.49 -11.74 -4.94
N ASP A 213 14.28 -12.20 -4.58
CA ASP A 213 13.86 -13.59 -4.77
C ASP A 213 13.23 -13.84 -6.15
N GLY A 214 12.87 -12.79 -6.88
CA GLY A 214 12.10 -12.89 -8.12
C GLY A 214 12.71 -12.16 -9.31
N VAL A 215 11.85 -11.57 -10.13
CA VAL A 215 12.24 -11.03 -11.46
C VAL A 215 12.09 -9.52 -11.59
N ILE A 216 11.69 -8.80 -10.53
CA ILE A 216 11.53 -7.34 -10.58
C ILE A 216 12.90 -6.66 -10.53
N ASP A 217 13.17 -5.75 -11.46
CA ASP A 217 14.36 -4.88 -11.40
C ASP A 217 14.12 -3.76 -10.37
N LEU A 218 14.27 -4.11 -9.10
CA LEU A 218 14.02 -3.19 -7.98
C LEU A 218 14.95 -1.98 -7.97
N PRO A 219 16.29 -2.13 -8.21
CA PRO A 219 17.19 -1.00 -8.29
C PRO A 219 16.79 0.00 -9.38
N LEU A 220 16.35 -0.50 -10.54
CA LEU A 220 15.90 0.34 -11.65
C LEU A 220 14.64 1.13 -11.29
N ILE A 221 13.59 0.46 -10.76
CA ILE A 221 12.34 1.13 -10.38
C ILE A 221 12.60 2.13 -9.24
N ARG A 222 13.40 1.77 -8.26
CA ARG A 222 13.84 2.68 -7.20
C ARG A 222 14.48 3.93 -7.77
N SER A 223 15.38 3.79 -8.73
CA SER A 223 16.06 4.93 -9.38
C SER A 223 15.07 5.90 -10.02
N TRP A 224 13.98 5.39 -10.62
CA TRP A 224 12.92 6.22 -11.20
C TRP A 224 12.09 6.94 -10.11
N VAL A 225 11.75 6.23 -9.04
CA VAL A 225 10.96 6.77 -7.92
C VAL A 225 11.73 7.88 -7.19
N GLU A 226 13.00 7.63 -6.87
CA GLU A 226 13.89 8.62 -6.25
C GLU A 226 14.17 9.79 -7.19
N GLY A 227 14.43 9.51 -8.47
CA GLY A 227 14.63 10.52 -9.51
C GLY A 227 13.40 11.41 -9.76
N ALA A 228 12.19 10.92 -9.50
CA ALA A 228 10.96 11.69 -9.53
C ALA A 228 10.76 12.57 -8.27
N GLY A 229 11.67 12.50 -7.29
CA GLY A 229 11.68 13.34 -6.09
C GLY A 229 10.98 12.71 -4.88
N TYR A 230 10.64 11.43 -4.91
CA TYR A 230 10.16 10.72 -3.73
C TYR A 230 11.28 10.55 -2.72
N SER A 231 11.00 10.92 -1.47
CA SER A 231 11.96 10.86 -0.35
C SER A 231 11.33 10.23 0.90
N GLY A 232 10.23 9.51 0.71
CA GLY A 232 9.49 8.82 1.76
C GLY A 232 10.14 7.49 2.17
N PHE A 233 9.34 6.61 2.69
CA PHE A 233 9.75 5.27 3.11
C PHE A 233 9.65 4.27 1.96
N HIS A 234 10.57 3.31 1.94
CA HIS A 234 10.38 2.06 1.20
C HIS A 234 9.63 1.09 2.12
N GLU A 235 8.44 0.72 1.75
CA GLU A 235 7.55 -0.11 2.55
C GLU A 235 7.59 -1.55 2.03
N VAL A 236 8.12 -2.47 2.86
CA VAL A 236 8.12 -3.90 2.52
C VAL A 236 6.73 -4.48 2.74
N GLU A 237 6.09 -4.95 1.66
CA GLU A 237 4.76 -5.57 1.70
C GLU A 237 4.77 -6.95 1.05
N ILE A 238 4.81 -8.01 1.88
CA ILE A 238 4.94 -9.39 1.43
C ILE A 238 3.78 -10.24 1.94
N PHE A 239 2.93 -10.68 1.01
CA PHE A 239 1.95 -11.74 1.23
C PHE A 239 2.55 -13.03 0.71
N SER A 240 3.00 -13.93 1.60
CA SER A 240 3.77 -15.12 1.21
C SER A 240 3.40 -16.35 2.04
N GLU A 241 2.26 -16.96 1.69
CA GLU A 241 1.71 -18.08 2.45
C GLU A 241 2.55 -19.35 2.38
N LEU A 242 3.24 -19.56 1.28
CA LEU A 242 4.06 -20.75 1.06
C LEU A 242 5.48 -20.63 1.60
N ASP A 243 5.99 -19.42 1.80
CA ASP A 243 7.38 -19.18 2.19
C ASP A 243 7.53 -18.28 3.41
N TRP A 244 7.45 -16.94 3.26
CA TRP A 244 7.84 -15.98 4.30
C TRP A 244 6.93 -15.97 5.52
N TRP A 245 5.64 -16.29 5.38
CA TRP A 245 4.74 -16.43 6.53
C TRP A 245 4.98 -17.69 7.37
N LYS A 246 5.88 -18.60 6.93
CA LYS A 246 6.27 -19.81 7.68
C LYS A 246 7.60 -19.66 8.41
N LYS A 247 8.31 -18.56 8.17
CA LYS A 247 9.61 -18.28 8.79
C LYS A 247 9.45 -17.60 10.14
N ASP A 248 10.52 -17.65 10.93
CA ASP A 248 10.61 -16.86 12.15
C ASP A 248 10.50 -15.37 11.81
N PRO A 249 9.61 -14.61 12.48
CA PRO A 249 9.35 -13.22 12.12
C PRO A 249 10.53 -12.28 12.38
N ASP A 250 11.38 -12.53 13.38
CA ASP A 250 12.62 -11.76 13.58
C ASP A 250 13.61 -12.03 12.44
N GLU A 251 13.68 -13.26 11.91
CA GLU A 251 14.43 -13.56 10.70
C GLU A 251 13.88 -12.78 9.50
N VAL A 252 12.55 -12.73 9.32
CA VAL A 252 11.92 -11.97 8.24
C VAL A 252 12.32 -10.49 8.30
N LEU A 253 12.23 -9.85 9.46
CA LEU A 253 12.60 -8.43 9.60
C LEU A 253 14.09 -8.20 9.36
N ARG A 254 14.96 -9.09 9.83
CA ARG A 254 16.40 -9.03 9.55
C ARG A 254 16.68 -9.08 8.05
N VAL A 255 16.04 -10.01 7.34
CA VAL A 255 16.20 -10.17 5.89
C VAL A 255 15.60 -8.96 5.14
N CYS A 256 14.48 -8.38 5.58
CA CYS A 256 13.95 -7.14 5.02
C CYS A 256 15.01 -6.02 5.03
N LYS A 257 15.70 -5.81 6.16
CA LYS A 257 16.78 -4.80 6.26
C LYS A 257 17.95 -5.12 5.33
N GLU A 258 18.41 -6.36 5.33
CA GLU A 258 19.53 -6.80 4.49
C GLU A 258 19.21 -6.60 3.00
N ARG A 259 18.07 -7.11 2.53
CA ARG A 259 17.67 -7.04 1.13
C ARG A 259 17.30 -5.63 0.66
N HIS A 260 16.76 -4.80 1.54
CA HIS A 260 16.56 -3.38 1.24
C HIS A 260 17.89 -2.67 0.89
N ASN A 261 19.00 -3.06 1.51
CA ASN A 261 20.31 -2.47 1.25
C ASN A 261 21.04 -3.10 0.07
N THR A 262 20.73 -4.35 -0.28
CA THR A 262 21.51 -5.13 -1.26
C THR A 262 20.78 -5.41 -2.57
N CYS A 263 19.44 -5.41 -2.55
CA CYS A 263 18.61 -5.81 -3.69
C CYS A 263 17.68 -4.69 -4.21
N CYS A 264 17.66 -3.54 -3.52
CA CYS A 264 16.79 -2.41 -3.93
C CYS A 264 17.62 -1.21 -4.37
#